data_462e224f1e2bebf89d4e046ebe390c38
#
_entry.id   462e224f1e2bebf89d4e046ebe390c38
#
_cell.length_a   1.000
_cell.length_b   1.000
_cell.length_c   1.000
_cell.angle_alpha   90.00
_cell.angle_beta   90.00
_cell.angle_gamma   90.00
#
_symmetry.space_group_name_H-M   'P 1'
#
loop_
_entity.id
_entity.type
_entity.pdbx_description
1 polymer ?
#
loop_
_entity_poly.entity_id
_entity_poly.type
_entity_poly.pdbx_seq_one_letter_code
_entity_poly.pdbx_strand_id
1 'polypeptide(L)'
;PHTDAQALAQVHLLWRAAGAEVVEMGVEHHDEVLAATSHLPHILAYALVDTLVRMDSSEAGEEIFRFAAGGFRDFTRIASSDPTMWRDICLANRAAIITQLERFRSDLDVLTDLIRASDNEGILAVFSRAKAARDRCYQKEEHNSGVK
;
A
#
# COMPACT_ATOMS: atom_id res chain seq x y z
N PRO A 1 -9.60 14.42 -21.76
CA PRO A 1 -10.67 13.53 -22.25
C PRO A 1 -12.00 14.26 -22.08
N HIS A 2 -12.81 14.17 -23.14
CA HIS A 2 -14.12 14.83 -23.16
C HIS A 2 -15.17 13.80 -22.71
N THR A 3 -15.35 13.62 -21.41
CA THR A 3 -16.41 12.78 -20.87
C THR A 3 -17.73 13.53 -21.02
N ASP A 4 -18.75 12.84 -21.54
CA ASP A 4 -20.10 13.40 -21.62
C ASP A 4 -20.64 13.68 -20.21
N ALA A 5 -21.15 14.89 -19.98
CA ALA A 5 -21.60 15.34 -18.67
C ALA A 5 -22.79 14.54 -18.14
N GLN A 6 -23.68 14.06 -19.04
CA GLN A 6 -24.82 13.25 -18.64
C GLN A 6 -24.39 11.83 -18.24
N ALA A 7 -23.44 11.24 -18.95
CA ALA A 7 -22.84 9.96 -18.58
C ALA A 7 -22.11 10.04 -17.23
N LEU A 8 -21.36 11.14 -17.00
CA LEU A 8 -20.69 11.38 -15.70
C LEU A 8 -21.71 11.46 -14.56
N ALA A 9 -22.79 12.23 -14.73
CA ALA A 9 -23.85 12.34 -13.74
C ALA A 9 -24.51 11.01 -13.41
N GLN A 10 -24.71 10.14 -14.42
CA GLN A 10 -25.28 8.80 -14.22
C GLN A 10 -24.32 7.90 -13.40
N VAL A 11 -23.03 7.94 -13.69
CA VAL A 11 -22.02 7.20 -12.92
C VAL A 11 -21.97 7.67 -11.46
N HIS A 12 -22.00 8.98 -11.23
CA HIS A 12 -22.08 9.55 -9.88
C HIS A 12 -23.33 9.06 -9.11
N LEU A 13 -24.49 9.09 -9.77
CA LEU A 13 -25.74 8.64 -9.16
C LEU A 13 -25.68 7.16 -8.77
N LEU A 14 -25.15 6.32 -9.67
CA LEU A 14 -24.99 4.88 -9.44
C LEU A 14 -24.13 4.59 -8.22
N TRP A 15 -22.94 5.16 -8.16
CA TRP A 15 -22.01 4.91 -7.05
C TRP A 15 -22.50 5.46 -5.72
N ARG A 16 -23.13 6.66 -5.72
CA ARG A 16 -23.76 7.22 -4.52
C ARG A 16 -24.93 6.38 -4.03
N ALA A 17 -25.74 5.84 -4.94
CA ALA A 17 -26.82 4.94 -4.60
C ALA A 17 -26.31 3.61 -3.98
N ALA A 18 -25.11 3.18 -4.35
CA ALA A 18 -24.41 2.05 -3.74
C ALA A 18 -23.74 2.39 -2.40
N GLY A 19 -23.83 3.63 -1.92
CA GLY A 19 -23.25 4.07 -0.65
C GLY A 19 -21.79 4.53 -0.73
N ALA A 20 -21.24 4.70 -1.94
CA ALA A 20 -19.86 5.17 -2.13
C ALA A 20 -19.77 6.71 -2.05
N GLU A 21 -18.68 7.20 -1.48
CA GLU A 21 -18.24 8.57 -1.67
C GLU A 21 -17.60 8.71 -3.06
N VAL A 22 -18.12 9.63 -3.87
CA VAL A 22 -17.63 9.84 -5.24
C VAL A 22 -16.79 11.12 -5.26
N VAL A 23 -15.52 10.96 -5.57
CA VAL A 23 -14.53 12.05 -5.65
C VAL A 23 -14.07 12.20 -7.10
N GLU A 24 -14.09 13.41 -7.60
CA GLU A 24 -13.50 13.77 -8.89
C GLU A 24 -12.09 14.30 -8.68
N MET A 25 -11.13 13.79 -9.48
CA MET A 25 -9.76 14.29 -9.45
C MET A 25 -9.10 14.19 -10.82
N GLY A 26 -8.05 14.95 -11.04
CA GLY A 26 -7.24 14.86 -12.26
C GLY A 26 -6.54 13.50 -12.36
N VAL A 27 -6.32 13.01 -13.57
CA VAL A 27 -5.72 11.69 -13.84
C VAL A 27 -4.34 11.56 -13.18
N GLU A 28 -3.49 12.56 -13.32
CA GLU A 28 -2.14 12.57 -12.72
C GLU A 28 -2.21 12.44 -11.20
N HIS A 29 -3.08 13.22 -10.56
CA HIS A 29 -3.28 13.16 -9.11
C HIS A 29 -3.85 11.80 -8.66
N HIS A 30 -4.80 11.24 -9.40
CA HIS A 30 -5.31 9.89 -9.18
C HIS A 30 -4.17 8.86 -9.21
N ASP A 31 -3.33 8.91 -10.22
CA ASP A 31 -2.24 7.97 -10.40
C ASP A 31 -1.19 8.08 -9.29
N GLU A 32 -0.86 9.30 -8.84
CA GLU A 32 0.03 9.54 -7.70
C GLU A 32 -0.54 9.00 -6.38
N VAL A 33 -1.81 9.30 -6.09
CA VAL A 33 -2.48 8.84 -4.86
C VAL A 33 -2.55 7.31 -4.83
N LEU A 34 -2.98 6.68 -5.92
CA LEU A 34 -3.08 5.23 -5.98
C LEU A 34 -1.71 4.54 -6.00
N ALA A 35 -0.69 5.17 -6.60
CA ALA A 35 0.67 4.64 -6.51
C ALA A 35 1.14 4.51 -5.07
N ALA A 36 0.84 5.50 -4.22
CA ALA A 36 1.25 5.51 -2.81
C ALA A 36 0.37 4.62 -1.92
N THR A 37 -0.96 4.65 -2.10
CA THR A 37 -1.92 4.06 -1.15
C THR A 37 -2.38 2.65 -1.50
N SER A 38 -2.25 2.26 -2.75
CA SER A 38 -2.69 0.96 -3.27
C SER A 38 -1.54 0.17 -3.92
N HIS A 39 -0.86 0.75 -4.91
CA HIS A 39 0.09 0.01 -5.72
C HIS A 39 1.36 -0.34 -4.94
N LEU A 40 1.95 0.61 -4.23
CA LEU A 40 3.13 0.38 -3.40
C LEU A 40 2.91 -0.74 -2.37
N PRO A 41 1.84 -0.74 -1.54
CA PRO A 41 1.58 -1.84 -0.61
C PRO A 41 1.52 -3.22 -1.25
N HIS A 42 0.87 -3.35 -2.41
CA HIS A 42 0.79 -4.62 -3.12
C HIS A 42 2.14 -5.08 -3.65
N ILE A 43 2.90 -4.16 -4.26
CA ILE A 43 4.25 -4.47 -4.76
C ILE A 43 5.17 -4.91 -3.62
N LEU A 44 5.10 -4.25 -2.47
CA LEU A 44 5.88 -4.63 -1.29
C LEU A 44 5.47 -6.00 -0.74
N ALA A 45 4.17 -6.32 -0.74
CA ALA A 45 3.68 -7.63 -0.32
C ALA A 45 4.20 -8.75 -1.25
N TYR A 46 4.10 -8.56 -2.57
CA TYR A 46 4.67 -9.49 -3.56
C TYR A 46 6.19 -9.63 -3.40
N ALA A 47 6.91 -8.50 -3.28
CA ALA A 47 8.36 -8.50 -3.14
C ALA A 47 8.82 -9.20 -1.85
N LEU A 48 8.11 -9.00 -0.74
CA LEU A 48 8.41 -9.67 0.52
C LEU A 48 8.25 -11.19 0.41
N VAL A 49 7.14 -11.66 -0.15
CA VAL A 49 6.90 -13.10 -0.34
C VAL A 49 7.94 -13.70 -1.28
N ASP A 50 8.22 -13.06 -2.43
CA ASP A 50 9.20 -13.53 -3.40
C ASP A 50 10.63 -13.55 -2.82
N THR A 51 10.98 -12.57 -1.98
CA THR A 51 12.26 -12.57 -1.27
C THR A 51 12.40 -13.78 -0.36
N LEU A 52 11.38 -14.10 0.43
CA LEU A 52 11.41 -15.24 1.33
C LEU A 52 11.45 -16.57 0.55
N VAL A 53 10.68 -16.70 -0.53
CA VAL A 53 10.72 -17.88 -1.41
C VAL A 53 12.12 -18.10 -1.99
N ARG A 54 12.81 -17.02 -2.39
CA ARG A 54 14.18 -17.14 -2.93
C ARG A 54 15.25 -17.42 -1.86
N MET A 55 15.01 -17.08 -0.62
CA MET A 55 15.86 -17.48 0.51
C MET A 55 15.72 -18.97 0.80
N ASP A 56 14.66 -19.59 0.30
CA ASP A 56 14.13 -20.89 0.60
C ASP A 56 14.70 -22.03 -0.27
N SER A 57 15.73 -21.81 -1.03
CA SER A 57 16.38 -22.87 -1.83
C SER A 57 17.05 -24.00 -0.98
N SER A 58 16.82 -24.02 0.33
CA SER A 58 17.24 -25.04 1.30
C SER A 58 16.04 -25.47 2.15
N GLU A 59 16.14 -26.59 2.86
CA GLU A 59 15.13 -27.11 3.81
C GLU A 59 14.60 -26.07 4.83
N ALA A 60 15.28 -24.90 4.93
CA ALA A 60 14.90 -23.79 5.79
C ALA A 60 13.65 -23.02 5.36
N GLY A 61 13.20 -23.12 4.14
CA GLY A 61 12.15 -22.27 3.65
C GLY A 61 10.74 -22.71 3.95
N GLU A 62 10.44 -23.98 3.94
CA GLU A 62 9.19 -24.48 4.55
C GLU A 62 9.11 -24.03 6.01
N GLU A 63 10.25 -23.90 6.68
CA GLU A 63 10.36 -23.46 8.06
C GLU A 63 10.00 -21.96 8.22
N ILE A 64 10.45 -21.09 7.32
CA ILE A 64 10.14 -19.63 7.36
C ILE A 64 8.62 -19.40 7.33
N PHE A 65 7.91 -20.04 6.41
CA PHE A 65 6.45 -19.91 6.31
C PHE A 65 5.71 -20.57 7.47
N ARG A 66 6.26 -21.65 8.03
CA ARG A 66 5.72 -22.32 9.21
C ARG A 66 5.69 -21.40 10.44
N PHE A 67 6.71 -20.54 10.61
CA PHE A 67 6.81 -19.60 11.70
C PHE A 67 6.18 -18.23 11.40
N ALA A 68 5.57 -18.07 10.22
CA ALA A 68 4.89 -16.82 9.86
C ALA A 68 3.70 -16.55 10.79
N ALA A 69 3.82 -15.50 11.59
CA ALA A 69 2.79 -15.04 12.52
C ALA A 69 1.68 -14.24 11.83
N GLY A 70 0.63 -13.85 12.58
CA GLY A 70 -0.54 -13.13 12.09
C GLY A 70 -0.20 -11.88 11.29
N GLY A 71 0.73 -11.04 11.77
CA GLY A 71 1.14 -9.83 11.07
C GLY A 71 1.72 -10.07 9.66
N PHE A 72 2.47 -11.15 9.48
CA PHE A 72 2.95 -11.54 8.14
C PHE A 72 1.79 -11.93 7.24
N ARG A 73 0.87 -12.78 7.73
CA ARG A 73 -0.29 -13.24 6.96
C ARG A 73 -1.19 -12.08 6.55
N ASP A 74 -1.45 -11.17 7.48
CA ASP A 74 -2.30 -10.00 7.23
C ASP A 74 -1.69 -9.08 6.17
N PHE A 75 -0.40 -8.76 6.29
CA PHE A 75 0.29 -7.92 5.33
C PHE A 75 0.41 -8.57 3.95
N THR A 76 0.77 -9.86 3.88
CA THR A 76 1.00 -10.56 2.61
C THR A 76 -0.27 -11.10 1.96
N ARG A 77 -1.44 -11.01 2.62
CA ARG A 77 -2.72 -11.45 2.06
C ARG A 77 -3.00 -10.86 0.67
N ILE A 78 -2.62 -9.62 0.46
CA ILE A 78 -2.83 -8.92 -0.80
C ILE A 78 -1.92 -9.43 -1.94
N ALA A 79 -0.85 -10.14 -1.65
CA ALA A 79 -0.01 -10.81 -2.64
C ALA A 79 -0.67 -12.06 -3.27
N SER A 80 -1.85 -12.47 -2.80
CA SER A 80 -2.67 -13.52 -3.43
C SER A 80 -3.59 -12.99 -4.53
N SER A 81 -3.49 -11.72 -4.90
CA SER A 81 -4.23 -11.13 -6.01
C SER A 81 -3.72 -11.64 -7.37
N ASP A 82 -4.50 -11.42 -8.43
CA ASP A 82 -4.13 -11.86 -9.79
C ASP A 82 -2.84 -11.20 -10.27
N PRO A 83 -1.78 -11.95 -10.57
CA PRO A 83 -0.49 -11.40 -10.98
C PRO A 83 -0.53 -10.73 -12.36
N THR A 84 -1.44 -11.14 -13.25
CA THR A 84 -1.61 -10.52 -14.57
C THR A 84 -2.17 -9.12 -14.42
N MET A 85 -3.22 -8.97 -13.61
CA MET A 85 -3.80 -7.66 -13.28
C MET A 85 -2.75 -6.72 -12.67
N TRP A 86 -1.95 -7.20 -11.71
CA TRP A 86 -0.94 -6.38 -11.06
C TRP A 86 0.23 -6.01 -11.97
N ARG A 87 0.63 -6.91 -12.88
CA ARG A 87 1.58 -6.58 -13.95
C ARG A 87 1.05 -5.40 -14.79
N ASP A 88 -0.20 -5.48 -15.22
CA ASP A 88 -0.79 -4.45 -16.08
C ASP A 88 -0.94 -3.11 -15.36
N ILE A 89 -1.31 -3.12 -14.08
CA ILE A 89 -1.32 -1.92 -13.23
C ILE A 89 0.08 -1.30 -13.13
N CYS A 90 1.12 -2.11 -12.89
CA CYS A 90 2.49 -1.64 -12.81
C CYS A 90 2.97 -0.99 -14.11
N LEU A 91 2.55 -1.51 -15.25
CA LEU A 91 2.91 -0.95 -16.55
C LEU A 91 2.12 0.32 -16.86
N ALA A 92 0.83 0.35 -16.53
CA ALA A 92 -0.05 1.50 -16.79
C ALA A 92 0.32 2.72 -15.94
N ASN A 93 0.62 2.53 -14.64
CA ASN A 93 1.00 3.61 -13.72
C ASN A 93 2.51 3.62 -13.38
N ARG A 94 3.34 3.25 -14.37
CA ARG A 94 4.77 3.00 -14.17
C ARG A 94 5.52 4.17 -13.53
N ALA A 95 5.31 5.40 -14.01
CA ALA A 95 6.08 6.56 -13.59
C ALA A 95 5.85 6.89 -12.11
N ALA A 96 4.59 6.99 -11.69
CA ALA A 96 4.23 7.28 -10.31
C ALA A 96 4.66 6.13 -9.36
N ILE A 97 4.51 4.88 -9.79
CA ILE A 97 4.97 3.71 -8.99
C ILE A 97 6.47 3.73 -8.78
N ILE A 98 7.28 4.00 -9.81
CA ILE A 98 8.75 4.09 -9.68
C ILE A 98 9.12 5.17 -8.68
N THR A 99 8.51 6.36 -8.77
CA THR A 99 8.75 7.46 -7.82
C THR A 99 8.48 7.03 -6.37
N GLN A 100 7.37 6.33 -6.11
CA GLN A 100 7.05 5.85 -4.76
C GLN A 100 8.00 4.75 -4.28
N LEU A 101 8.40 3.83 -5.16
CA LEU A 101 9.36 2.79 -4.82
C LEU A 101 10.74 3.34 -4.49
N GLU A 102 11.23 4.32 -5.26
CA GLU A 102 12.53 4.97 -5.00
C GLU A 102 12.51 5.72 -3.67
N ARG A 103 11.42 6.42 -3.38
CA ARG A 103 11.22 7.09 -2.09
C ARG A 103 11.20 6.09 -0.94
N PHE A 104 10.41 5.04 -1.05
CA PHE A 104 10.32 4.00 -0.02
C PHE A 104 11.67 3.32 0.20
N ARG A 105 12.42 3.02 -0.86
CA ARG A 105 13.76 2.45 -0.77
C ARG A 105 14.70 3.37 0.01
N SER A 106 14.70 4.67 -0.29
CA SER A 106 15.51 5.65 0.44
C SER A 106 15.15 5.71 1.93
N ASP A 107 13.86 5.69 2.26
CA ASP A 107 13.40 5.68 3.66
C ASP A 107 13.80 4.37 4.38
N LEU A 108 13.78 3.24 3.65
CA LEU A 108 14.23 1.95 4.18
C LEU A 108 15.74 1.90 4.40
N ASP A 109 16.54 2.54 3.55
CA ASP A 109 17.98 2.68 3.73
C ASP A 109 18.30 3.47 5.00
N VAL A 110 17.59 4.58 5.24
CA VAL A 110 17.72 5.37 6.48
C VAL A 110 17.40 4.52 7.72
N LEU A 111 16.30 3.77 7.69
CA LEU A 111 15.92 2.89 8.81
C LEU A 111 16.96 1.77 9.00
N THR A 112 17.50 1.24 7.93
CA THR A 112 18.56 0.21 7.97
C THR A 112 19.82 0.75 8.65
N ASP A 113 20.21 1.98 8.36
CA ASP A 113 21.37 2.62 8.97
C ASP A 113 21.17 2.92 10.46
N LEU A 114 19.95 3.34 10.85
CA LEU A 114 19.61 3.49 12.28
C LEU A 114 19.71 2.16 13.03
N ILE A 115 19.23 1.07 12.44
CA ILE A 115 19.32 -0.27 13.04
C ILE A 115 20.77 -0.72 13.12
N ARG A 116 21.56 -0.52 12.09
CA ARG A 116 22.99 -0.86 12.05
C ARG A 116 23.78 -0.11 13.11
N ALA A 117 23.46 1.15 13.32
CA ALA A 117 24.06 1.98 14.36
C ALA A 117 23.54 1.70 15.78
N SER A 118 22.52 0.86 15.93
CA SER A 118 21.78 0.65 17.20
C SER A 118 21.25 1.97 17.79
N ASP A 119 20.82 2.90 16.92
CA ASP A 119 20.27 4.19 17.32
C ASP A 119 18.83 4.03 17.83
N ASN A 120 18.71 3.80 19.14
CA ASN A 120 17.42 3.58 19.79
C ASN A 120 16.48 4.77 19.65
N GLU A 121 16.99 6.00 19.75
CA GLU A 121 16.17 7.21 19.67
C GLU A 121 15.67 7.44 18.23
N GLY A 122 16.54 7.28 17.25
CA GLY A 122 16.21 7.41 15.85
C GLY A 122 15.15 6.39 15.40
N ILE A 123 15.32 5.12 15.79
CA ILE A 123 14.33 4.05 15.50
C ILE A 123 12.98 4.38 16.17
N LEU A 124 12.99 4.72 17.44
CA LEU A 124 11.78 5.07 18.19
C LEU A 124 11.05 6.27 17.57
N ALA A 125 11.79 7.28 17.11
CA ALA A 125 11.21 8.46 16.46
C ALA A 125 10.49 8.10 15.17
N VAL A 126 11.07 7.23 14.31
CA VAL A 126 10.43 6.76 13.07
C VAL A 126 9.14 6.01 13.38
N PHE A 127 9.17 5.05 14.30
CA PHE A 127 8.01 4.22 14.61
C PHE A 127 6.90 5.01 15.33
N SER A 128 7.26 5.93 16.22
CA SER A 128 6.30 6.79 16.91
C SER A 128 5.58 7.73 15.93
N ARG A 129 6.31 8.30 14.98
CA ARG A 129 5.74 9.14 13.92
C ARG A 129 4.77 8.35 13.05
N ALA A 130 5.15 7.15 12.62
CA ALA A 130 4.32 6.27 11.82
C ALA A 130 3.05 5.85 12.57
N LYS A 131 3.19 5.43 13.84
CA LYS A 131 2.07 5.06 14.71
C LYS A 131 1.10 6.23 14.89
N ALA A 132 1.59 7.42 15.23
CA ALA A 132 0.75 8.59 15.42
C ALA A 132 0.01 9.01 14.14
N ALA A 133 0.64 8.88 12.97
CA ALA A 133 -0.02 9.14 11.69
C ALA A 133 -1.16 8.14 11.44
N ARG A 134 -0.89 6.84 11.63
CA ARG A 134 -1.89 5.79 11.47
C ARG A 134 -3.08 5.97 12.40
N ASP A 135 -2.82 6.20 13.68
CA ASP A 135 -3.88 6.38 14.69
C ASP A 135 -4.81 7.56 14.33
N ARG A 136 -4.25 8.68 13.86
CA ARG A 136 -5.06 9.84 13.41
C ARG A 136 -5.94 9.52 12.20
N CYS A 137 -5.47 8.70 11.26
CA CYS A 137 -6.26 8.35 10.08
C CYS A 137 -7.48 7.51 10.45
N TYR A 138 -7.31 6.51 11.31
CA TYR A 138 -8.39 5.59 11.66
C TYR A 138 -9.36 6.12 12.72
N GLN A 139 -8.93 7.00 13.63
CA GLN A 139 -9.85 7.67 14.56
C GLN A 139 -10.89 8.56 13.85
N LYS A 140 -10.55 9.11 12.68
CA LYS A 140 -11.50 9.89 11.88
C LYS A 140 -12.57 9.01 11.22
N GLU A 141 -12.25 7.78 10.86
CA GLU A 141 -13.21 6.83 10.27
C GLU A 141 -14.24 6.35 11.29
N GLU A 142 -13.82 6.05 12.53
CA GLU A 142 -14.72 5.64 13.61
C GLU A 142 -15.71 6.74 13.98
N HIS A 143 -15.29 8.00 14.00
CA HIS A 143 -16.18 9.14 14.26
C HIS A 143 -17.21 9.37 13.14
N ASN A 144 -16.82 9.15 11.88
CA ASN A 144 -17.73 9.30 10.74
C ASN A 144 -18.70 8.11 10.59
N SER A 145 -18.34 6.93 11.09
CA SER A 145 -19.18 5.71 11.01
C SER A 145 -20.21 5.62 12.15
N GLY A 146 -20.04 6.42 13.22
CA GLY A 146 -20.90 6.45 14.39
C GLY A 146 -22.13 7.36 14.28
N VAL A 147 -22.32 8.04 13.15
CA VAL A 147 -23.49 8.89 12.88
C VAL A 147 -24.34 8.22 11.79
N LYS A 148 -25.03 7.17 12.16
CA LYS A 148 -26.18 6.63 11.41
C LYS A 148 -27.27 6.20 12.40
#